data_27fffc4b56c6717f7c44fcf53c7b4533
#
_entry.id   27fffc4b56c6717f7c44fcf53c7b4533
#
_cell.length_a   1.000
_cell.length_b   1.000
_cell.length_c   1.000
_cell.angle_alpha   90.00
_cell.angle_beta   90.00
_cell.angle_gamma   90.00
#
_symmetry.space_group_name_H-M   'P 1'
#
loop_
_entity.id
_entity.type
_entity.pdbx_description
1 polymer ?
#
loop_
_entity_poly.entity_id
_entity_poly.type
_entity_poly.pdbx_seq_one_letter_code
_entity_poly.pdbx_strand_id
1 'polypeptide(L)'
;MEQYNVTGMSCAACSTRVEKAVSKVPGVTSCSVSLLTNSMGIEGTASPESIIKAVEDAGYGASKKGAAQNSTSPNVAAEDALKDRETPKLKKRLIASVGFLAVLMYISMGHMMWGWPLPNFLKDNHVAMGLIQLLLTVIIMVINQKFFISGFKGLIHRAPNMDTLVALGSSASFLYSTYALFAMTDAQMRGDMAAVMGYMHEFYFESAAMILTLITVGKMLEARSKGRTTDALKGLMNLAPKTAVLVRDGQEVTVPVSEVRRGDVFVVRPGENIPVDGIVLEGASAVNESALTGESIPVDLSLIHISEPTRHLRIS
;
A
#
# COMPACT_ATOMS: atom_id res chain seq x y z
N MET A 1 17.76 -6.96 15.84
CA MET A 1 16.59 -7.03 14.94
C MET A 1 17.00 -6.57 13.54
N GLU A 2 16.96 -7.44 12.55
CA GLU A 2 17.24 -7.09 11.14
C GLU A 2 15.94 -6.65 10.45
N GLN A 3 16.03 -5.64 9.58
CA GLN A 3 14.87 -5.14 8.85
C GLN A 3 14.98 -5.45 7.35
N TYR A 4 13.85 -5.84 6.77
CA TYR A 4 13.69 -6.14 5.34
C TYR A 4 12.51 -5.37 4.76
N ASN A 5 12.63 -4.93 3.51
CA ASN A 5 11.49 -4.45 2.74
C ASN A 5 10.83 -5.65 2.06
N VAL A 6 9.52 -5.75 2.15
CA VAL A 6 8.74 -6.82 1.52
C VAL A 6 7.83 -6.21 0.46
N THR A 7 7.88 -6.73 -0.76
CA THR A 7 7.07 -6.25 -1.89
C THR A 7 6.04 -7.30 -2.32
N GLY A 8 4.91 -6.84 -2.84
CA GLY A 8 3.83 -7.72 -3.32
C GLY A 8 2.76 -8.06 -2.30
N MET A 9 2.87 -7.59 -1.04
CA MET A 9 1.81 -7.73 -0.05
C MET A 9 0.67 -6.75 -0.35
N SER A 10 -0.55 -7.28 -0.52
CA SER A 10 -1.75 -6.47 -0.82
C SER A 10 -2.85 -6.59 0.23
N CYS A 11 -2.72 -7.50 1.20
CA CYS A 11 -3.74 -7.75 2.20
C CYS A 11 -3.16 -8.39 3.47
N ALA A 12 -3.94 -8.40 4.58
CA ALA A 12 -3.51 -9.00 5.85
C ALA A 12 -3.17 -10.49 5.72
N ALA A 13 -3.87 -11.25 4.88
CA ALA A 13 -3.55 -12.65 4.63
C ALA A 13 -2.16 -12.83 4.00
N CYS A 14 -1.72 -11.85 3.19
CA CYS A 14 -0.38 -11.84 2.60
C CYS A 14 0.71 -11.66 3.68
N SER A 15 0.53 -10.71 4.61
CA SER A 15 1.49 -10.48 5.70
C SER A 15 1.59 -11.70 6.63
N THR A 16 0.46 -12.29 7.03
CA THR A 16 0.44 -13.52 7.84
C THR A 16 1.13 -14.69 7.13
N ARG A 17 1.01 -14.78 5.80
CA ARG A 17 1.68 -15.83 5.03
C ARG A 17 3.19 -15.65 4.99
N VAL A 18 3.67 -14.42 4.76
CA VAL A 18 5.10 -14.10 4.82
C VAL A 18 5.66 -14.41 6.20
N GLU A 19 4.96 -13.98 7.26
CA GLU A 19 5.34 -14.25 8.64
C GLU A 19 5.45 -15.75 8.94
N LYS A 20 4.45 -16.55 8.52
CA LYS A 20 4.48 -18.02 8.66
C LYS A 20 5.58 -18.69 7.85
N ALA A 21 5.92 -18.16 6.67
CA ALA A 21 6.98 -18.72 5.83
C ALA A 21 8.36 -18.47 6.47
N VAL A 22 8.59 -17.24 6.94
CA VAL A 22 9.86 -16.83 7.54
C VAL A 22 10.06 -17.45 8.93
N SER A 23 8.99 -17.59 9.73
CA SER A 23 9.06 -18.25 11.05
C SER A 23 9.45 -19.73 10.99
N LYS A 24 9.37 -20.37 9.80
CA LYS A 24 9.81 -21.76 9.59
C LYS A 24 11.30 -21.87 9.23
N VAL A 25 11.96 -20.75 8.96
CA VAL A 25 13.40 -20.75 8.62
C VAL A 25 14.21 -21.07 9.86
N PRO A 26 15.13 -22.07 9.80
CA PRO A 26 16.00 -22.37 10.93
C PRO A 26 16.82 -21.17 11.36
N GLY A 27 16.82 -20.88 12.65
CA GLY A 27 17.53 -19.73 13.21
C GLY A 27 16.72 -18.45 13.33
N VAL A 28 15.45 -18.40 12.92
CA VAL A 28 14.52 -17.30 13.19
C VAL A 28 13.86 -17.53 14.54
N THR A 29 14.00 -16.56 15.44
CA THR A 29 13.40 -16.60 16.78
C THR A 29 12.08 -15.85 16.80
N SER A 30 12.00 -14.70 16.10
CA SER A 30 10.84 -13.83 16.02
C SER A 30 10.78 -13.19 14.64
N CYS A 31 9.57 -13.08 14.10
CA CYS A 31 9.29 -12.41 12.84
C CYS A 31 8.02 -11.56 12.98
N SER A 32 8.11 -10.29 12.65
CA SER A 32 6.97 -9.37 12.64
C SER A 32 6.88 -8.68 11.28
N VAL A 33 5.72 -8.74 10.65
CA VAL A 33 5.48 -8.20 9.31
C VAL A 33 4.48 -7.06 9.39
N SER A 34 4.90 -5.87 8.94
CA SER A 34 4.04 -4.68 8.84
C SER A 34 3.54 -4.47 7.42
N LEU A 35 2.22 -4.57 7.23
CA LEU A 35 1.57 -4.26 5.97
C LEU A 35 1.53 -2.74 5.70
N LEU A 36 1.59 -1.91 6.75
CA LEU A 36 1.54 -0.46 6.63
C LEU A 36 2.82 0.10 6.00
N THR A 37 3.97 -0.38 6.48
CA THR A 37 5.30 0.05 6.04
C THR A 37 5.91 -0.85 4.97
N ASN A 38 5.20 -1.94 4.59
CA ASN A 38 5.72 -2.99 3.71
C ASN A 38 7.11 -3.49 4.16
N SER A 39 7.28 -3.65 5.46
CA SER A 39 8.54 -4.05 6.09
C SER A 39 8.35 -5.26 6.99
N MET A 40 9.46 -5.96 7.24
CA MET A 40 9.54 -7.12 8.09
C MET A 40 10.73 -6.96 9.03
N GLY A 41 10.51 -7.17 10.32
CA GLY A 41 11.55 -7.23 11.34
C GLY A 41 11.78 -8.69 11.75
N ILE A 42 13.04 -9.09 11.82
CA ILE A 42 13.43 -10.47 12.15
C ILE A 42 14.47 -10.45 13.29
N GLU A 43 14.28 -11.35 14.23
CA GLU A 43 15.26 -11.67 15.26
C GLU A 43 15.71 -13.12 15.10
N GLY A 44 17.00 -13.35 15.25
CA GLY A 44 17.58 -14.68 15.09
C GLY A 44 18.96 -14.67 14.46
N THR A 45 19.46 -15.86 14.14
CA THR A 45 20.78 -16.10 13.54
C THR A 45 20.69 -16.57 12.07
N ALA A 46 19.48 -16.56 11.48
CA ALA A 46 19.26 -17.00 10.12
C ALA A 46 19.97 -16.07 9.10
N SER A 47 20.52 -16.66 8.02
CA SER A 47 21.19 -15.88 6.99
C SER A 47 20.19 -15.02 6.19
N PRO A 48 20.57 -13.79 5.78
CA PRO A 48 19.71 -12.95 4.95
C PRO A 48 19.21 -13.62 3.67
N GLU A 49 20.03 -14.47 3.06
CA GLU A 49 19.69 -15.20 1.84
C GLU A 49 18.59 -16.22 2.07
N SER A 50 18.62 -16.97 3.20
CA SER A 50 17.59 -17.94 3.54
C SER A 50 16.25 -17.28 3.83
N ILE A 51 16.29 -16.09 4.45
CA ILE A 51 15.11 -15.26 4.73
C ILE A 51 14.49 -14.75 3.42
N ILE A 52 15.30 -14.16 2.55
CA ILE A 52 14.83 -13.65 1.25
C ILE A 52 14.22 -14.79 0.42
N LYS A 53 14.91 -15.93 0.36
CA LYS A 53 14.42 -17.11 -0.37
C LYS A 53 13.07 -17.60 0.19
N ALA A 54 12.91 -17.66 1.51
CA ALA A 54 11.63 -18.08 2.11
C ALA A 54 10.46 -17.14 1.75
N VAL A 55 10.73 -15.83 1.63
CA VAL A 55 9.74 -14.83 1.19
C VAL A 55 9.45 -14.99 -0.31
N GLU A 56 10.47 -15.26 -1.13
CA GLU A 56 10.31 -15.50 -2.57
C GLU A 56 9.55 -16.79 -2.86
N ASP A 57 9.84 -17.86 -2.14
CA ASP A 57 9.12 -19.14 -2.21
C ASP A 57 7.66 -18.99 -1.79
N ALA A 58 7.35 -18.05 -0.88
CA ALA A 58 5.98 -17.68 -0.54
C ALA A 58 5.27 -16.82 -1.61
N GLY A 59 5.98 -16.40 -2.67
CA GLY A 59 5.43 -15.64 -3.80
C GLY A 59 5.59 -14.12 -3.70
N TYR A 60 6.37 -13.63 -2.73
CA TYR A 60 6.60 -12.20 -2.47
C TYR A 60 8.06 -11.82 -2.76
N GLY A 61 8.37 -10.53 -2.84
CA GLY A 61 9.75 -10.07 -2.95
C GLY A 61 10.26 -9.58 -1.60
N ALA A 62 11.55 -9.82 -1.30
CA ALA A 62 12.22 -9.27 -0.12
C ALA A 62 13.57 -8.67 -0.46
N SER A 63 13.97 -7.63 0.29
CA SER A 63 15.29 -7.03 0.21
C SER A 63 15.71 -6.52 1.60
N LYS A 64 16.97 -6.72 1.97
CA LYS A 64 17.50 -6.25 3.26
C LYS A 64 17.51 -4.71 3.27
N LYS A 65 16.95 -4.13 4.32
CA LYS A 65 16.96 -2.67 4.52
C LYS A 65 18.33 -2.28 5.08
N GLY A 66 19.12 -1.53 4.32
CA GLY A 66 20.45 -1.10 4.77
C GLY A 66 21.60 -1.38 3.80
N ALA A 67 21.39 -2.10 2.69
CA ALA A 67 22.47 -2.40 1.73
C ALA A 67 22.83 -1.23 0.80
N ALA A 68 22.11 -0.10 0.82
CA ALA A 68 22.30 0.99 -0.14
C ALA A 68 22.16 2.43 0.40
N GLN A 69 22.24 2.66 1.72
CA GLN A 69 22.23 4.04 2.25
C GLN A 69 23.21 4.20 3.40
N ASN A 70 24.47 4.44 3.04
CA ASN A 70 25.40 5.15 3.91
C ASN A 70 24.92 6.62 4.04
N SER A 71 24.85 7.11 5.29
CA SER A 71 24.72 8.53 5.66
C SER A 71 23.36 9.23 5.50
N THR A 72 22.31 8.71 6.16
CA THR A 72 21.17 9.58 6.48
C THR A 72 20.68 9.26 7.90
N SER A 73 20.40 10.29 8.69
CA SER A 73 19.90 10.16 10.08
C SER A 73 18.70 9.21 10.15
N PRO A 74 18.55 8.41 11.23
CA PRO A 74 17.44 7.44 11.36
C PRO A 74 16.05 8.05 11.11
N ASN A 75 15.86 9.31 11.45
CA ASN A 75 14.60 10.04 11.24
C ASN A 75 14.27 10.28 9.76
N VAL A 76 15.28 10.57 8.91
CA VAL A 76 15.05 10.79 7.46
C VAL A 76 14.71 9.46 6.76
N ALA A 77 15.33 8.36 7.20
CA ALA A 77 15.02 7.03 6.68
C ALA A 77 13.61 6.56 7.06
N ALA A 78 13.14 6.90 8.27
CA ALA A 78 11.79 6.60 8.73
C ALA A 78 10.74 7.47 7.97
N GLU A 79 11.03 8.74 7.75
CA GLU A 79 10.16 9.65 7.02
C GLU A 79 10.01 9.26 5.52
N ASP A 80 11.11 8.82 4.89
CA ASP A 80 11.08 8.31 3.50
C ASP A 80 10.34 6.97 3.36
N ALA A 81 10.39 6.11 4.39
CA ALA A 81 9.63 4.85 4.45
C ALA A 81 8.11 5.08 4.55
N LEU A 82 7.70 6.22 5.14
CA LEU A 82 6.30 6.60 5.31
C LEU A 82 5.76 7.46 4.14
N LYS A 83 6.56 7.72 3.11
CA LYS A 83 6.15 8.54 1.96
C LYS A 83 5.20 7.77 1.04
N ASP A 84 4.00 8.30 0.85
CA ASP A 84 3.01 7.71 -0.06
C ASP A 84 3.42 7.91 -1.53
N ARG A 85 3.97 6.85 -2.11
CA ARG A 85 4.36 6.81 -3.54
C ARG A 85 3.35 6.07 -4.41
N GLU A 86 2.37 5.40 -3.80
CA GLU A 86 1.42 4.54 -4.53
C GLU A 86 0.12 5.26 -4.91
N THR A 87 -0.42 6.08 -4.03
CA THR A 87 -1.68 6.81 -4.27
C THR A 87 -1.68 7.62 -5.57
N PRO A 88 -0.64 8.42 -5.92
CA PRO A 88 -0.66 9.20 -7.16
C PRO A 88 -0.66 8.31 -8.42
N LYS A 89 0.00 7.15 -8.38
CA LYS A 89 0.00 6.19 -9.49
C LYS A 89 -1.35 5.51 -9.64
N LEU A 90 -1.96 5.10 -8.52
CA LEU A 90 -3.31 4.51 -8.50
C LEU A 90 -4.36 5.50 -8.99
N LYS A 91 -4.27 6.79 -8.59
CA LYS A 91 -5.18 7.84 -9.06
C LYS A 91 -5.13 8.01 -10.58
N LYS A 92 -3.94 8.07 -11.18
CA LYS A 92 -3.80 8.18 -12.64
C LYS A 92 -4.38 6.96 -13.35
N ARG A 93 -4.10 5.75 -12.86
CA ARG A 93 -4.64 4.51 -13.41
C ARG A 93 -6.17 4.47 -13.30
N LEU A 94 -6.73 4.87 -12.17
CA LEU A 94 -8.17 4.91 -11.94
C LEU A 94 -8.85 5.87 -12.90
N ILE A 95 -8.35 7.11 -13.04
CA ILE A 95 -8.94 8.10 -13.95
C ILE A 95 -8.94 7.57 -15.40
N ALA A 96 -7.84 6.98 -15.85
CA ALA A 96 -7.76 6.37 -17.18
C ALA A 96 -8.75 5.20 -17.33
N SER A 97 -8.79 4.28 -16.34
CA SER A 97 -9.73 3.13 -16.40
C SER A 97 -11.18 3.58 -16.40
N VAL A 98 -11.56 4.56 -15.57
CA VAL A 98 -12.93 5.11 -15.54
C VAL A 98 -13.28 5.79 -16.87
N GLY A 99 -12.35 6.55 -17.46
CA GLY A 99 -12.56 7.18 -18.75
C GLY A 99 -12.86 6.17 -19.88
N PHE A 100 -12.04 5.13 -20.01
CA PHE A 100 -12.27 4.07 -21.00
C PHE A 100 -13.51 3.23 -20.69
N LEU A 101 -13.79 2.94 -19.40
CA LEU A 101 -14.99 2.24 -18.97
C LEU A 101 -16.26 3.04 -19.33
N ALA A 102 -16.27 4.36 -19.13
CA ALA A 102 -17.41 5.21 -19.49
C ALA A 102 -17.72 5.15 -20.98
N VAL A 103 -16.68 5.17 -21.83
CA VAL A 103 -16.83 5.00 -23.28
C VAL A 103 -17.37 3.60 -23.61
N LEU A 104 -16.83 2.57 -22.96
CA LEU A 104 -17.28 1.18 -23.14
C LEU A 104 -18.76 1.03 -22.77
N MET A 105 -19.17 1.56 -21.61
CA MET A 105 -20.56 1.55 -21.13
C MET A 105 -21.49 2.34 -22.04
N TYR A 106 -21.01 3.45 -22.62
CA TYR A 106 -21.78 4.22 -23.59
C TYR A 106 -22.12 3.38 -24.83
N ILE A 107 -21.14 2.61 -25.32
CA ILE A 107 -21.34 1.79 -26.56
C ILE A 107 -22.16 0.54 -26.25
N SER A 108 -21.87 -0.15 -25.13
CA SER A 108 -22.54 -1.42 -24.80
C SER A 108 -23.95 -1.18 -24.28
N MET A 109 -24.13 -0.52 -23.14
CA MET A 109 -25.44 -0.31 -22.53
C MET A 109 -26.18 0.90 -23.10
N GLY A 110 -25.46 2.01 -23.34
CA GLY A 110 -26.09 3.26 -23.78
C GLY A 110 -26.83 3.11 -25.12
N HIS A 111 -26.22 2.45 -26.07
CA HIS A 111 -26.85 2.20 -27.38
C HIS A 111 -27.89 1.07 -27.32
N MET A 112 -27.56 -0.06 -26.72
CA MET A 112 -28.45 -1.24 -26.73
C MET A 112 -29.70 -1.06 -25.88
N MET A 113 -29.60 -0.43 -24.69
CA MET A 113 -30.72 -0.27 -23.76
C MET A 113 -31.47 1.05 -23.95
N TRP A 114 -30.76 2.14 -24.25
CA TRP A 114 -31.34 3.49 -24.28
C TRP A 114 -31.33 4.13 -25.69
N GLY A 115 -30.80 3.42 -26.71
CA GLY A 115 -30.79 3.92 -28.07
C GLY A 115 -29.98 5.18 -28.30
N TRP A 116 -28.92 5.40 -27.50
CA TRP A 116 -28.06 6.58 -27.62
C TRP A 116 -27.41 6.66 -29.01
N PRO A 117 -27.24 7.86 -29.56
CA PRO A 117 -26.75 8.04 -30.90
C PRO A 117 -25.33 7.52 -31.04
N LEU A 118 -25.11 6.65 -32.04
CA LEU A 118 -23.79 6.19 -32.44
C LEU A 118 -23.44 6.75 -33.83
N PRO A 119 -22.15 6.88 -34.17
CA PRO A 119 -21.71 7.20 -35.51
C PRO A 119 -22.28 6.21 -36.54
N ASN A 120 -22.64 6.68 -37.73
CA ASN A 120 -23.35 5.90 -38.77
C ASN A 120 -22.63 4.60 -39.17
N PHE A 121 -21.29 4.54 -39.05
CA PHE A 121 -20.50 3.34 -39.38
C PHE A 121 -20.63 2.21 -38.33
N LEU A 122 -21.13 2.51 -37.12
CA LEU A 122 -21.35 1.55 -36.03
C LEU A 122 -22.80 1.11 -35.91
N LYS A 123 -23.76 1.91 -36.41
CA LYS A 123 -25.18 1.78 -36.11
C LYS A 123 -25.76 0.42 -36.46
N ASP A 124 -25.29 -0.18 -37.59
CA ASP A 124 -25.78 -1.48 -38.10
C ASP A 124 -24.62 -2.52 -38.17
N ASN A 125 -23.44 -2.18 -37.64
CA ASN A 125 -22.28 -3.04 -37.71
C ASN A 125 -21.98 -3.66 -36.33
N HIS A 126 -22.67 -4.75 -36.04
CA HIS A 126 -22.54 -5.47 -34.76
C HIS A 126 -21.13 -6.00 -34.52
N VAL A 127 -20.40 -6.42 -35.55
CA VAL A 127 -19.03 -6.89 -35.46
C VAL A 127 -18.08 -5.73 -35.05
N ALA A 128 -18.24 -4.57 -35.68
CA ALA A 128 -17.43 -3.39 -35.33
C ALA A 128 -17.68 -2.95 -33.89
N MET A 129 -18.92 -3.01 -33.40
CA MET A 129 -19.24 -2.73 -32.01
C MET A 129 -18.53 -3.70 -31.03
N GLY A 130 -18.56 -5.00 -31.32
CA GLY A 130 -17.87 -6.02 -30.56
C GLY A 130 -16.34 -5.82 -30.54
N LEU A 131 -15.76 -5.48 -31.71
CA LEU A 131 -14.31 -5.20 -31.82
C LEU A 131 -13.91 -3.96 -31.02
N ILE A 132 -14.69 -2.89 -31.00
CA ILE A 132 -14.40 -1.71 -30.21
C ILE A 132 -14.48 -2.03 -28.72
N GLN A 133 -15.48 -2.80 -28.29
CA GLN A 133 -15.61 -3.25 -26.90
C GLN A 133 -14.39 -4.11 -26.48
N LEU A 134 -13.96 -5.03 -27.35
CA LEU A 134 -12.76 -5.83 -27.13
C LEU A 134 -11.53 -4.95 -26.97
N LEU A 135 -11.29 -4.00 -27.89
CA LEU A 135 -10.13 -3.10 -27.84
C LEU A 135 -10.11 -2.23 -26.57
N LEU A 136 -11.26 -1.64 -26.20
CA LEU A 136 -11.37 -0.84 -24.97
C LEU A 136 -11.12 -1.69 -23.73
N THR A 137 -11.62 -2.92 -23.69
CA THR A 137 -11.37 -3.85 -22.58
C THR A 137 -9.90 -4.22 -22.50
N VAL A 138 -9.23 -4.51 -23.62
CA VAL A 138 -7.78 -4.78 -23.66
C VAL A 138 -6.99 -3.60 -23.10
N ILE A 139 -7.34 -2.36 -23.47
CA ILE A 139 -6.69 -1.16 -22.95
C ILE A 139 -6.82 -1.11 -21.41
N ILE A 140 -8.02 -1.35 -20.87
CA ILE A 140 -8.26 -1.37 -19.41
C ILE A 140 -7.48 -2.50 -18.75
N MET A 141 -7.39 -3.69 -19.35
CA MET A 141 -6.59 -4.82 -18.86
C MET A 141 -5.09 -4.46 -18.82
N VAL A 142 -4.57 -3.81 -19.86
CA VAL A 142 -3.15 -3.36 -19.92
C VAL A 142 -2.88 -2.30 -18.86
N ILE A 143 -3.75 -1.31 -18.68
CA ILE A 143 -3.64 -0.31 -17.61
C ILE A 143 -3.57 -1.01 -16.23
N ASN A 144 -4.31 -2.10 -16.07
CA ASN A 144 -4.45 -2.85 -14.83
C ASN A 144 -3.65 -4.16 -14.79
N GLN A 145 -2.64 -4.33 -15.65
CA GLN A 145 -1.83 -5.56 -15.79
C GLN A 145 -1.22 -6.08 -14.48
N LYS A 146 -1.00 -5.21 -13.49
CA LYS A 146 -0.45 -5.62 -12.18
C LYS A 146 -1.31 -6.67 -11.48
N PHE A 147 -2.64 -6.62 -11.62
CA PHE A 147 -3.54 -7.62 -11.02
C PHE A 147 -3.34 -8.99 -11.67
N PHE A 148 -3.12 -9.04 -12.98
CA PHE A 148 -2.85 -10.29 -13.70
C PHE A 148 -1.50 -10.86 -13.31
N ILE A 149 -0.44 -10.04 -13.30
CA ILE A 149 0.92 -10.47 -12.92
C ILE A 149 0.92 -11.01 -11.48
N SER A 150 0.36 -10.26 -10.52
CA SER A 150 0.27 -10.67 -9.12
C SER A 150 -0.63 -11.90 -8.93
N GLY A 151 -1.79 -11.91 -9.60
CA GLY A 151 -2.77 -12.98 -9.51
C GLY A 151 -2.26 -14.31 -10.06
N PHE A 152 -1.70 -14.33 -11.26
CA PHE A 152 -1.13 -15.55 -11.86
C PHE A 152 0.13 -16.01 -11.13
N LYS A 153 0.99 -15.09 -10.67
CA LYS A 153 2.12 -15.43 -9.81
C LYS A 153 1.65 -16.12 -8.53
N GLY A 154 0.60 -15.59 -7.87
CA GLY A 154 0.00 -16.21 -6.70
C GLY A 154 -0.55 -17.61 -6.99
N LEU A 155 -1.16 -17.81 -8.14
CA LEU A 155 -1.70 -19.12 -8.54
C LEU A 155 -0.58 -20.16 -8.73
N ILE A 156 0.50 -19.78 -9.45
CA ILE A 156 1.66 -20.66 -9.70
C ILE A 156 2.31 -21.09 -8.39
N HIS A 157 2.45 -20.20 -7.42
CA HIS A 157 3.05 -20.47 -6.10
C HIS A 157 2.03 -21.11 -5.11
N ARG A 158 0.87 -21.58 -5.60
CA ARG A 158 -0.21 -22.14 -4.75
C ARG A 158 -0.61 -21.21 -3.59
N ALA A 159 -0.56 -19.92 -3.87
CA ALA A 159 -0.81 -18.83 -2.95
C ALA A 159 -1.89 -17.89 -3.50
N PRO A 160 -3.11 -18.39 -3.82
CA PRO A 160 -4.15 -17.55 -4.36
C PRO A 160 -4.42 -16.38 -3.41
N ASN A 161 -4.54 -15.19 -3.98
CA ASN A 161 -4.83 -13.96 -3.28
C ASN A 161 -6.03 -13.26 -3.94
N MET A 162 -6.42 -12.09 -3.44
CA MET A 162 -7.51 -11.30 -4.01
C MET A 162 -7.25 -10.96 -5.50
N ASP A 163 -6.00 -10.67 -5.86
CA ASP A 163 -5.62 -10.37 -7.24
C ASP A 163 -5.80 -11.58 -8.15
N THR A 164 -5.63 -12.82 -7.62
CA THR A 164 -5.89 -14.07 -8.35
C THR A 164 -7.36 -14.19 -8.74
N LEU A 165 -8.28 -13.90 -7.81
CA LEU A 165 -9.72 -13.93 -8.08
C LEU A 165 -10.11 -12.92 -9.16
N VAL A 166 -9.58 -11.71 -9.05
CA VAL A 166 -9.81 -10.63 -10.02
C VAL A 166 -9.26 -11.01 -11.40
N ALA A 167 -8.03 -11.54 -11.46
CA ALA A 167 -7.41 -11.97 -12.71
C ALA A 167 -8.20 -13.09 -13.39
N LEU A 168 -8.62 -14.11 -12.64
CA LEU A 168 -9.42 -15.22 -13.17
C LEU A 168 -10.79 -14.75 -13.67
N GLY A 169 -11.52 -13.97 -12.87
CA GLY A 169 -12.85 -13.46 -13.25
C GLY A 169 -12.81 -12.59 -14.50
N SER A 170 -11.88 -11.62 -14.54
CA SER A 170 -11.72 -10.74 -15.72
C SER A 170 -11.25 -11.51 -16.95
N SER A 171 -10.32 -12.48 -16.78
CA SER A 171 -9.86 -13.31 -17.91
C SER A 171 -10.96 -14.21 -18.44
N ALA A 172 -11.76 -14.84 -17.57
CA ALA A 172 -12.88 -15.68 -17.98
C ALA A 172 -13.93 -14.87 -18.77
N SER A 173 -14.33 -13.71 -18.26
CA SER A 173 -15.27 -12.82 -18.95
C SER A 173 -14.74 -12.35 -20.32
N PHE A 174 -13.45 -11.99 -20.38
CA PHE A 174 -12.81 -11.56 -21.62
C PHE A 174 -12.71 -12.69 -22.64
N LEU A 175 -12.27 -13.88 -22.24
CA LEU A 175 -12.12 -15.04 -23.14
C LEU A 175 -13.47 -15.51 -23.67
N TYR A 176 -14.49 -15.58 -22.80
CA TYR A 176 -15.83 -15.96 -23.22
C TYR A 176 -16.41 -14.97 -24.24
N SER A 177 -16.29 -13.65 -23.97
CA SER A 177 -16.76 -12.61 -24.88
C SER A 177 -16.00 -12.62 -26.22
N THR A 178 -14.71 -12.95 -26.17
CA THR A 178 -13.92 -13.11 -27.40
C THR A 178 -14.43 -14.31 -28.20
N TYR A 179 -14.73 -15.44 -27.56
CA TYR A 179 -15.35 -16.58 -28.22
C TYR A 179 -16.70 -16.21 -28.82
N ALA A 180 -17.57 -15.54 -28.06
CA ALA A 180 -18.89 -15.09 -28.53
C ALA A 180 -18.76 -14.14 -29.74
N LEU A 181 -17.75 -13.27 -29.75
CA LEU A 181 -17.45 -12.38 -30.88
C LEU A 181 -17.08 -13.17 -32.16
N PHE A 182 -16.22 -14.20 -32.03
CA PHE A 182 -15.89 -15.05 -33.17
C PHE A 182 -17.10 -15.86 -33.67
N ALA A 183 -17.91 -16.41 -32.76
CA ALA A 183 -19.14 -17.11 -33.12
C ALA A 183 -20.15 -16.18 -33.80
N MET A 184 -20.24 -14.92 -33.35
CA MET A 184 -21.06 -13.90 -33.98
C MET A 184 -20.63 -13.60 -35.43
N THR A 185 -19.31 -13.52 -35.71
CA THR A 185 -18.82 -13.30 -37.06
C THR A 185 -19.23 -14.43 -38.02
N ASP A 186 -19.18 -15.68 -37.56
CA ASP A 186 -19.62 -16.85 -38.34
C ASP A 186 -21.14 -16.83 -38.58
N ALA A 187 -21.94 -16.48 -37.56
CA ALA A 187 -23.40 -16.30 -37.72
C ALA A 187 -23.75 -15.19 -38.71
N GLN A 188 -23.00 -14.09 -38.70
CA GLN A 188 -23.21 -13.00 -39.67
C GLN A 188 -22.87 -13.41 -41.09
N MET A 189 -21.83 -14.20 -41.32
CA MET A 189 -21.50 -14.74 -42.64
C MET A 189 -22.59 -15.68 -43.18
N ARG A 190 -23.28 -16.40 -42.30
CA ARG A 190 -24.43 -17.25 -42.67
C ARG A 190 -25.74 -16.49 -42.85
N GLY A 191 -25.77 -15.21 -42.52
CA GLY A 191 -26.97 -14.38 -42.59
C GLY A 191 -27.99 -14.62 -41.48
N ASP A 192 -27.58 -15.33 -40.39
CA ASP A 192 -28.44 -15.63 -39.24
C ASP A 192 -28.42 -14.45 -38.23
N MET A 193 -29.28 -13.46 -38.51
CA MET A 193 -29.39 -12.27 -37.66
C MET A 193 -29.90 -12.58 -36.24
N ALA A 194 -30.69 -13.65 -36.08
CA ALA A 194 -31.18 -14.04 -34.75
C ALA A 194 -30.02 -14.52 -33.86
N ALA A 195 -29.11 -15.34 -34.41
CA ALA A 195 -27.91 -15.78 -33.71
C ALA A 195 -26.95 -14.62 -33.47
N VAL A 196 -26.79 -13.67 -34.42
CA VAL A 196 -25.97 -12.45 -34.22
C VAL A 196 -26.45 -11.66 -33.00
N MET A 197 -27.75 -11.41 -32.89
CA MET A 197 -28.32 -10.69 -31.74
C MET A 197 -28.17 -11.47 -30.45
N GLY A 198 -28.30 -12.81 -30.47
CA GLY A 198 -28.05 -13.69 -29.32
C GLY A 198 -26.65 -13.52 -28.80
N TYR A 199 -25.61 -13.62 -29.64
CA TYR A 199 -24.22 -13.46 -29.23
C TYR A 199 -23.88 -12.05 -28.75
N MET A 200 -24.53 -11.00 -29.30
CA MET A 200 -24.34 -9.63 -28.78
C MET A 200 -24.75 -9.49 -27.32
N HIS A 201 -25.82 -10.16 -26.90
CA HIS A 201 -26.27 -10.15 -25.52
C HIS A 201 -25.37 -10.98 -24.58
N GLU A 202 -24.50 -11.82 -25.13
CA GLU A 202 -23.56 -12.64 -24.39
C GLU A 202 -22.17 -11.99 -24.21
N PHE A 203 -22.01 -10.74 -24.59
CA PHE A 203 -20.76 -10.02 -24.35
C PHE A 203 -20.63 -9.59 -22.90
N TYR A 204 -19.54 -10.00 -22.27
CA TYR A 204 -19.14 -9.63 -20.89
C TYR A 204 -17.87 -8.77 -20.87
N PHE A 205 -17.54 -8.08 -21.98
CA PHE A 205 -16.39 -7.17 -22.06
C PHE A 205 -16.47 -6.08 -21.01
N GLU A 206 -17.66 -5.51 -20.81
CA GLU A 206 -17.92 -4.50 -19.78
C GLU A 206 -17.75 -5.05 -18.37
N SER A 207 -18.17 -6.30 -18.11
CA SER A 207 -18.00 -6.96 -16.83
C SER A 207 -16.52 -7.15 -16.47
N ALA A 208 -15.71 -7.60 -17.45
CA ALA A 208 -14.26 -7.71 -17.28
C ALA A 208 -13.62 -6.36 -16.94
N ALA A 209 -13.99 -5.30 -17.65
CA ALA A 209 -13.50 -3.94 -17.45
C ALA A 209 -13.97 -3.35 -16.11
N MET A 210 -15.24 -3.60 -15.74
CA MET A 210 -15.84 -3.12 -14.50
C MET A 210 -15.18 -3.76 -13.26
N ILE A 211 -14.95 -5.07 -13.28
CA ILE A 211 -14.24 -5.77 -12.20
C ILE A 211 -12.88 -5.10 -11.93
N LEU A 212 -12.08 -4.84 -12.98
CA LEU A 212 -10.77 -4.21 -12.86
C LEU A 212 -10.85 -2.77 -12.36
N THR A 213 -11.84 -2.03 -12.81
CA THR A 213 -12.02 -0.64 -12.41
C THR A 213 -12.48 -0.54 -10.97
N LEU A 214 -13.47 -1.34 -10.54
CA LEU A 214 -13.99 -1.35 -9.18
C LEU A 214 -12.92 -1.78 -8.16
N ILE A 215 -12.11 -2.80 -8.47
CA ILE A 215 -11.02 -3.18 -7.58
C ILE A 215 -9.96 -2.08 -7.49
N THR A 216 -9.72 -1.33 -8.57
CA THR A 216 -8.80 -0.18 -8.55
C THR A 216 -9.34 0.95 -7.70
N VAL A 217 -10.68 1.20 -7.67
CA VAL A 217 -11.34 2.11 -6.72
C VAL A 217 -11.08 1.65 -5.29
N GLY A 218 -11.34 0.37 -5.00
CA GLY A 218 -11.11 -0.22 -3.68
C GLY A 218 -9.66 -0.05 -3.21
N LYS A 219 -8.68 -0.32 -4.09
CA LYS A 219 -7.25 -0.12 -3.80
C LYS A 219 -6.89 1.35 -3.58
N MET A 220 -7.50 2.27 -4.30
CA MET A 220 -7.29 3.70 -4.08
C MET A 220 -7.84 4.15 -2.72
N LEU A 221 -9.03 3.67 -2.32
CA LEU A 221 -9.62 3.99 -1.01
C LEU A 221 -8.76 3.40 0.12
N GLU A 222 -8.28 2.17 -0.03
CA GLU A 222 -7.34 1.52 0.90
C GLU A 222 -6.05 2.35 1.05
N ALA A 223 -5.42 2.73 -0.07
CA ALA A 223 -4.19 3.54 -0.06
C ALA A 223 -4.41 4.90 0.62
N ARG A 224 -5.54 5.56 0.35
CA ARG A 224 -5.90 6.84 0.98
C ARG A 224 -6.11 6.70 2.49
N SER A 225 -6.74 5.61 2.93
CA SER A 225 -6.95 5.33 4.36
C SER A 225 -5.61 5.07 5.06
N LYS A 226 -4.73 4.25 4.46
CA LYS A 226 -3.37 4.02 4.97
C LYS A 226 -2.56 5.33 5.02
N GLY A 227 -2.66 6.18 4.00
CA GLY A 227 -1.98 7.48 3.96
C GLY A 227 -2.36 8.36 5.14
N ARG A 228 -3.65 8.45 5.48
CA ARG A 228 -4.12 9.23 6.65
C ARG A 228 -3.53 8.72 7.98
N THR A 229 -3.47 7.41 8.16
CA THR A 229 -2.85 6.80 9.35
C THR A 229 -1.35 7.12 9.40
N THR A 230 -0.68 7.03 8.27
CA THR A 230 0.74 7.35 8.15
C THR A 230 1.02 8.84 8.42
N ASP A 231 0.15 9.74 7.97
CA ASP A 231 0.30 11.18 8.21
C ASP A 231 0.09 11.52 9.70
N ALA A 232 -0.82 10.82 10.39
CA ALA A 232 -0.98 10.96 11.84
C ALA A 232 0.29 10.51 12.60
N LEU A 233 0.90 9.38 12.19
CA LEU A 233 2.16 8.92 12.75
C LEU A 233 3.31 9.92 12.50
N LYS A 234 3.39 10.49 11.30
CA LYS A 234 4.36 11.57 10.99
C LYS A 234 4.13 12.80 11.88
N GLY A 235 2.86 13.16 12.12
CA GLY A 235 2.50 14.23 13.04
C GLY A 235 3.09 14.02 14.43
N LEU A 236 2.97 12.79 14.97
CA LEU A 236 3.57 12.42 16.25
C LEU A 236 5.11 12.45 16.22
N MET A 237 5.72 11.92 15.15
CA MET A 237 7.19 11.97 14.98
C MET A 237 7.73 13.41 14.91
N ASN A 238 6.97 14.33 14.33
CA ASN A 238 7.34 15.73 14.25
C ASN A 238 7.26 16.48 15.60
N LEU A 239 6.59 15.91 16.60
CA LEU A 239 6.59 16.46 17.97
C LEU A 239 7.93 16.22 18.66
N ALA A 240 8.71 15.21 18.24
CA ALA A 240 10.04 14.96 18.78
C ALA A 240 11.01 16.07 18.31
N PRO A 241 11.69 16.78 19.23
CA PRO A 241 12.63 17.82 18.86
C PRO A 241 13.85 17.23 18.13
N LYS A 242 14.39 18.01 17.19
CA LYS A 242 15.58 17.60 16.41
C LYS A 242 16.88 18.01 17.07
N THR A 243 16.82 18.94 18.04
CA THR A 243 17.96 19.49 18.78
C THR A 243 17.71 19.42 20.28
N ALA A 244 18.78 19.36 21.05
CA ALA A 244 18.79 19.45 22.52
C ALA A 244 19.77 20.52 22.96
N VAL A 245 19.47 21.21 24.07
CA VAL A 245 20.38 22.18 24.68
C VAL A 245 21.11 21.47 25.82
N LEU A 246 22.38 21.12 25.60
CA LEU A 246 23.22 20.46 26.62
C LEU A 246 23.98 21.51 27.45
N VAL A 247 24.21 21.19 28.73
CA VAL A 247 25.10 21.95 29.60
C VAL A 247 26.47 21.26 29.62
N ARG A 248 27.45 21.90 28.98
CA ARG A 248 28.84 21.44 28.99
C ARG A 248 29.74 22.55 29.56
N ASP A 249 30.52 22.23 30.57
CA ASP A 249 31.42 23.20 31.22
C ASP A 249 30.73 24.48 31.69
N GLY A 250 29.48 24.40 32.14
CA GLY A 250 28.68 25.55 32.58
C GLY A 250 28.13 26.42 31.45
N GLN A 251 28.29 26.01 30.18
CA GLN A 251 27.74 26.72 29.03
C GLN A 251 26.66 25.86 28.33
N GLU A 252 25.64 26.56 27.81
CA GLU A 252 24.59 25.92 27.04
C GLU A 252 25.02 25.79 25.58
N VAL A 253 25.00 24.56 25.07
CA VAL A 253 25.34 24.26 23.67
C VAL A 253 24.19 23.51 23.01
N THR A 254 23.69 24.04 21.91
CA THR A 254 22.65 23.35 21.12
C THR A 254 23.29 22.31 20.22
N VAL A 255 22.88 21.05 20.36
CA VAL A 255 23.38 19.91 19.59
C VAL A 255 22.21 19.15 18.95
N PRO A 256 22.44 18.43 17.84
CA PRO A 256 21.47 17.45 17.34
C PRO A 256 21.17 16.37 18.39
N VAL A 257 19.91 15.94 18.50
CA VAL A 257 19.51 14.90 19.46
C VAL A 257 20.31 13.60 19.28
N SER A 258 20.76 13.31 18.06
CA SER A 258 21.61 12.14 17.74
C SER A 258 22.99 12.17 18.41
N GLU A 259 23.45 13.30 18.89
CA GLU A 259 24.75 13.47 19.59
C GLU A 259 24.64 13.40 21.10
N VAL A 260 23.41 13.39 21.64
CA VAL A 260 23.16 13.27 23.08
C VAL A 260 23.54 11.88 23.54
N ARG A 261 24.31 11.79 24.63
CA ARG A 261 24.79 10.53 25.22
C ARG A 261 24.25 10.36 26.64
N ARG A 262 24.25 9.11 27.09
CA ARG A 262 23.88 8.78 28.46
C ARG A 262 24.85 9.46 29.44
N GLY A 263 24.31 10.24 30.37
CA GLY A 263 25.06 11.06 31.31
C GLY A 263 25.20 12.53 30.96
N ASP A 264 24.80 12.94 29.76
CA ASP A 264 24.70 14.34 29.39
C ASP A 264 23.58 15.01 30.20
N VAL A 265 23.78 16.29 30.58
CA VAL A 265 22.76 17.14 31.21
C VAL A 265 22.20 18.08 30.18
N PHE A 266 20.88 18.16 30.07
CA PHE A 266 20.19 19.03 29.14
C PHE A 266 19.17 19.94 29.86
N VAL A 267 18.91 21.10 29.27
CA VAL A 267 17.95 22.09 29.79
C VAL A 267 16.73 22.09 28.89
N VAL A 268 15.54 22.08 29.51
CA VAL A 268 14.26 22.25 28.82
C VAL A 268 13.55 23.47 29.43
N ARG A 269 13.13 24.40 28.60
CA ARG A 269 12.42 25.61 29.01
C ARG A 269 10.92 25.45 28.86
N PRO A 270 10.11 26.23 29.56
CA PRO A 270 8.66 26.24 29.37
C PRO A 270 8.27 26.44 27.90
N GLY A 271 7.43 25.56 27.37
CA GLY A 271 7.00 25.56 25.97
C GLY A 271 7.91 24.77 25.01
N GLU A 272 9.03 24.21 25.49
CA GLU A 272 9.90 23.33 24.70
C GLU A 272 9.50 21.84 24.89
N ASN A 273 9.86 21.03 23.92
CA ASN A 273 9.68 19.59 24.01
C ASN A 273 10.91 18.91 24.62
N ILE A 274 10.72 17.89 25.44
CA ILE A 274 11.79 17.10 26.03
C ILE A 274 12.46 16.27 24.93
N PRO A 275 13.81 16.41 24.72
CA PRO A 275 14.47 15.83 23.54
C PRO A 275 14.76 14.34 23.67
N VAL A 276 15.04 13.84 24.88
CA VAL A 276 15.39 12.45 25.16
C VAL A 276 14.89 12.07 26.54
N ASP A 277 14.87 10.77 26.83
CA ASP A 277 14.55 10.25 28.14
C ASP A 277 15.59 10.73 29.18
N GLY A 278 15.13 11.08 30.38
CA GLY A 278 16.01 11.60 31.40
C GLY A 278 15.41 11.58 32.80
N ILE A 279 16.22 12.02 33.77
CA ILE A 279 15.84 12.17 35.18
C ILE A 279 15.90 13.66 35.48
N VAL A 280 14.91 14.18 36.20
CA VAL A 280 14.91 15.57 36.63
C VAL A 280 15.98 15.75 37.72
N LEU A 281 16.98 16.57 37.43
CA LEU A 281 18.04 16.90 38.39
C LEU A 281 17.70 18.15 39.19
N GLU A 282 17.05 19.15 38.57
CA GLU A 282 16.67 20.41 39.17
C GLU A 282 15.42 20.97 38.52
N GLY A 283 14.59 21.64 39.34
CA GLY A 283 13.35 22.27 38.88
C GLY A 283 12.10 21.43 39.05
N ALA A 284 10.97 22.02 38.70
CA ALA A 284 9.67 21.37 38.64
C ALA A 284 8.84 22.01 37.53
N SER A 285 8.07 21.23 36.82
CA SER A 285 7.19 21.68 35.74
C SER A 285 6.08 20.69 35.46
N ALA A 286 4.98 21.18 34.87
CA ALA A 286 3.91 20.34 34.37
C ALA A 286 4.14 20.05 32.87
N VAL A 287 4.09 18.76 32.49
CA VAL A 287 4.30 18.31 31.09
C VAL A 287 2.98 17.85 30.50
N ASN A 288 2.68 18.31 29.31
CA ASN A 288 1.51 17.87 28.55
C ASN A 288 1.81 16.61 27.74
N GLU A 289 1.28 15.48 28.15
CA GLU A 289 1.43 14.18 27.48
C GLU A 289 0.22 13.80 26.61
N SER A 290 -0.74 14.71 26.42
CA SER A 290 -2.02 14.41 25.76
C SER A 290 -1.88 13.88 24.33
N ALA A 291 -0.83 14.27 23.61
CA ALA A 291 -0.57 13.79 22.25
C ALA A 291 -0.25 12.28 22.19
N LEU A 292 0.26 11.70 23.29
CA LEU A 292 0.65 10.29 23.37
C LEU A 292 -0.34 9.47 24.19
N THR A 293 -0.79 10.00 25.33
CA THR A 293 -1.65 9.27 26.27
C THR A 293 -3.14 9.47 26.00
N GLY A 294 -3.49 10.57 25.32
CA GLY A 294 -4.88 11.01 25.16
C GLY A 294 -5.47 11.70 26.40
N GLU A 295 -4.72 11.77 27.51
CA GLU A 295 -5.14 12.40 28.76
C GLU A 295 -4.86 13.90 28.69
N SER A 296 -5.88 14.72 28.98
CA SER A 296 -5.78 16.19 28.90
C SER A 296 -5.14 16.83 30.15
N ILE A 297 -4.94 16.06 31.21
CA ILE A 297 -4.39 16.56 32.47
C ILE A 297 -2.87 16.53 32.39
N PRO A 298 -2.17 17.68 32.57
CA PRO A 298 -0.72 17.71 32.60
C PRO A 298 -0.17 16.89 33.78
N VAL A 299 0.99 16.25 33.57
CA VAL A 299 1.68 15.46 34.58
C VAL A 299 2.77 16.32 35.23
N ASP A 300 2.73 16.44 36.56
CA ASP A 300 3.75 17.18 37.29
C ASP A 300 5.06 16.36 37.37
N LEU A 301 6.14 16.95 36.89
CA LEU A 301 7.49 16.41 37.01
C LEU A 301 8.26 17.18 38.09
N SER A 302 8.90 16.44 39.00
CA SER A 302 9.78 16.96 40.05
C SER A 302 10.90 15.99 40.37
N LEU A 303 11.83 16.37 41.26
CA LEU A 303 12.99 15.60 41.65
C LEU A 303 12.69 14.16 42.18
N ILE A 304 11.47 13.88 42.59
CA ILE A 304 11.05 12.55 43.05
C ILE A 304 10.57 11.62 41.94
N HIS A 305 10.41 12.15 40.72
CA HIS A 305 9.92 11.37 39.58
C HIS A 305 11.11 10.82 38.79
N ILE A 306 11.47 9.55 39.07
CA ILE A 306 12.33 8.76 38.21
C ILE A 306 11.41 8.21 37.10
N SER A 307 11.59 8.67 35.89
CA SER A 307 10.85 8.14 34.76
C SER A 307 11.51 6.87 34.24
N GLU A 308 10.78 5.73 34.26
CA GLU A 308 11.24 4.46 33.71
C GLU A 308 11.19 4.47 32.15
N PRO A 309 12.03 3.68 31.44
CA PRO A 309 12.10 3.67 29.97
C PRO A 309 10.75 3.49 29.27
N THR A 310 9.83 2.75 29.87
CA THR A 310 8.48 2.53 29.33
C THR A 310 7.54 3.72 29.53
N ARG A 311 7.83 4.60 30.50
CA ARG A 311 7.09 5.85 30.74
C ARG A 311 7.59 7.00 29.86
N HIS A 312 8.81 6.92 29.38
CA HIS A 312 9.46 7.96 28.59
C HIS A 312 8.88 8.16 27.21
N LEU A 313 8.32 7.10 26.64
CA LEU A 313 7.52 7.21 25.42
C LEU A 313 6.27 8.10 25.61
N ARG A 314 5.98 8.48 26.85
CA ARG A 314 4.86 9.38 27.22
C ARG A 314 5.26 10.83 27.44
N ILE A 315 6.56 11.13 27.50
CA ILE A 315 7.07 12.47 27.84
C ILE A 315 7.67 13.20 26.63
N SER A 316 7.79 12.58 25.48
CA SER A 316 8.32 13.18 24.25
C SER A 316 7.32 14.01 23.49
#